data_7637122ac948ca69d83aaa6c5428f688
#
_entry.id   7637122ac948ca69d83aaa6c5428f688
#
_cell.length_a   1.000
_cell.length_b   1.000
_cell.length_c   1.000
_cell.angle_alpha   90.00
_cell.angle_beta   90.00
_cell.angle_gamma   90.00
#
_symmetry.space_group_name_H-M   'P 1'
#
loop_
_entity.id
_entity.type
_entity.pdbx_description
1 polymer ?
#
loop_
_entity_poly.entity_id
_entity_poly.type
_entity_poly.pdbx_seq_one_letter_code
_entity_poly.pdbx_strand_id
1 'polypeptide(L)'
;MTVFALLLTGCAGSETEETPGRNSDDKTREVSDLNIDAETEAEEEPEILHFVDVYQNPYQVEINPDVEKHNYKAECFIHSGDLLAYEGDENYTYRLGVDVSEHQGYVDWQQLKDNGFDFAFIRLGYRGYGQEGNIRLDQEFRRNMQNAQEAGLDVGVYFFAQAVNEEEALEEADFVLENLEGYTLQLPVVYDPESILDDEARTDNVTGEQFTENTEVFCSAIADA
;
A
#
# COMPACT_ATOMS: atom_id res chain seq x y z
N MET A 1 14.25 -14.10 5.30
CA MET A 1 13.16 -14.10 4.30
C MET A 1 11.98 -13.45 5.00
N THR A 2 11.77 -12.19 4.75
CA THR A 2 10.76 -11.39 5.43
C THR A 2 9.54 -11.33 4.51
N VAL A 3 8.42 -11.85 4.98
CA VAL A 3 7.14 -11.77 4.27
C VAL A 3 6.54 -10.41 4.62
N PHE A 4 6.49 -9.49 3.67
CA PHE A 4 5.81 -8.21 3.84
C PHE A 4 4.33 -8.35 3.46
N ALA A 5 3.48 -8.00 4.41
CA ALA A 5 2.07 -7.70 4.13
C ALA A 5 1.98 -6.20 3.82
N LEU A 6 1.38 -5.86 2.70
CA LEU A 6 1.14 -4.47 2.27
C LEU A 6 0.15 -3.82 3.25
N LEU A 7 0.59 -2.84 4.02
CA LEU A 7 -0.26 -1.99 4.85
C LEU A 7 -0.24 -0.56 4.30
N LEU A 8 -1.37 -0.13 3.79
CA LEU A 8 -1.61 1.26 3.43
C LEU A 8 -1.87 2.07 4.71
N THR A 9 -0.99 2.99 5.04
CA THR A 9 -1.18 3.92 6.16
C THR A 9 -1.54 5.30 5.64
N GLY A 10 -2.79 5.71 5.84
CA GLY A 10 -3.21 7.10 5.67
C GLY A 10 -3.24 7.81 7.03
N CYS A 11 -2.53 8.93 7.16
CA CYS A 11 -2.59 9.79 8.33
C CYS A 11 -3.46 11.01 8.07
N ALA A 12 -4.47 11.24 8.92
CA ALA A 12 -5.14 12.54 9.03
C ALA A 12 -4.88 13.13 10.40
N GLY A 13 -4.28 14.31 10.45
CA GLY A 13 -4.09 15.09 11.67
C GLY A 13 -5.27 16.01 11.93
N SER A 14 -5.74 16.07 13.18
CA SER A 14 -6.74 17.03 13.64
C SER A 14 -6.18 17.91 14.75
N GLU A 15 -6.23 19.21 14.58
CA GLU A 15 -5.98 20.21 15.64
C GLU A 15 -7.28 20.60 16.33
N THR A 16 -7.23 20.64 17.66
CA THR A 16 -8.31 21.09 18.54
C THR A 16 -8.05 22.52 19.00
N GLU A 17 -9.03 23.40 18.87
CA GLU A 17 -9.06 24.64 19.63
C GLU A 17 -10.32 24.79 20.49
N GLU A 18 -10.09 25.24 21.73
CA GLU A 18 -11.05 25.40 22.81
C GLU A 18 -11.84 26.72 22.73
N THR A 19 -13.04 26.62 23.32
CA THR A 19 -13.98 27.72 23.59
C THR A 19 -13.52 28.68 24.71
N PRO A 20 -14.20 29.85 24.86
CA PRO A 20 -15.15 29.97 25.95
C PRO A 20 -16.37 30.91 25.77
N GLY A 21 -17.50 30.39 26.20
CA GLY A 21 -18.43 30.90 27.15
C GLY A 21 -19.20 32.22 27.03
N ARG A 22 -20.49 32.14 27.21
CA ARG A 22 -21.36 32.75 28.20
C ARG A 22 -22.55 33.60 27.75
N ASN A 23 -23.70 33.19 28.29
CA ASN A 23 -24.87 33.90 28.83
C ASN A 23 -26.06 34.35 27.93
N SER A 24 -27.16 33.67 28.22
CA SER A 24 -28.47 34.15 28.83
C SER A 24 -29.22 35.24 28.11
N ASP A 25 -30.45 34.97 27.73
CA ASP A 25 -31.72 35.40 28.36
C ASP A 25 -32.94 35.10 27.46
N ASP A 26 -33.83 34.35 28.04
CA ASP A 26 -35.26 34.38 28.09
C ASP A 26 -36.05 35.23 27.06
N LYS A 27 -36.93 34.58 26.29
CA LYS A 27 -38.33 35.00 26.03
C LYS A 27 -39.15 33.91 25.36
N THR A 28 -40.06 33.35 26.14
CA THR A 28 -41.26 32.62 25.74
C THR A 28 -41.99 33.24 24.56
N ARG A 29 -42.32 32.41 23.57
CA ARG A 29 -43.47 32.61 22.66
C ARG A 29 -43.92 31.24 22.16
N GLU A 30 -45.15 30.86 22.61
CA GLU A 30 -45.92 29.76 22.06
C GLU A 30 -46.26 30.04 20.60
N VAL A 31 -46.00 29.07 19.71
CA VAL A 31 -46.73 28.89 18.47
C VAL A 31 -46.84 27.39 18.18
N SER A 32 -48.07 26.99 18.14
CA SER A 32 -48.71 25.74 17.76
C SER A 32 -48.02 24.85 16.72
N ASP A 33 -48.09 23.57 17.03
CA ASP A 33 -48.25 22.38 16.16
C ASP A 33 -48.00 22.54 14.65
N LEU A 34 -46.82 22.11 14.23
CA LEU A 34 -46.63 21.47 12.96
C LEU A 34 -45.86 20.17 13.23
N ASN A 35 -46.58 19.05 13.23
CA ASN A 35 -46.04 17.73 13.07
C ASN A 35 -45.29 17.70 11.74
N ILE A 36 -43.97 17.82 11.78
CA ILE A 36 -43.07 17.40 10.73
C ILE A 36 -42.45 16.13 11.30
N ASP A 37 -42.95 14.98 10.85
CA ASP A 37 -42.21 13.71 10.96
C ASP A 37 -40.90 13.90 10.16
N ALA A 38 -39.90 14.50 10.79
CA ALA A 38 -38.54 14.37 10.36
C ALA A 38 -38.13 12.97 10.80
N GLU A 39 -38.17 12.02 9.89
CA GLU A 39 -37.34 10.82 9.99
C GLU A 39 -35.92 11.31 10.13
N THR A 40 -35.43 11.38 11.35
CA THR A 40 -34.01 11.55 11.63
C THR A 40 -33.42 10.24 11.16
N GLU A 41 -32.83 10.24 9.94
CA GLU A 41 -31.89 9.19 9.57
C GLU A 41 -30.86 9.17 10.71
N ALA A 42 -30.84 8.08 11.46
CA ALA A 42 -29.82 7.86 12.48
C ALA A 42 -28.50 7.82 11.71
N GLU A 43 -27.64 8.80 11.90
CA GLU A 43 -26.28 8.74 11.43
C GLU A 43 -25.67 7.47 12.05
N GLU A 44 -25.39 6.47 11.23
CA GLU A 44 -24.71 5.26 11.68
C GLU A 44 -23.32 5.68 12.20
N GLU A 45 -23.01 5.28 13.43
CA GLU A 45 -21.69 5.56 13.98
C GLU A 45 -20.64 4.88 13.10
N PRO A 46 -19.52 5.55 12.79
CA PRO A 46 -18.49 4.98 11.92
C PRO A 46 -17.91 3.70 12.52
N GLU A 47 -17.68 2.72 11.67
CA GLU A 47 -17.03 1.48 12.07
C GLU A 47 -15.53 1.73 12.24
N ILE A 48 -14.99 1.40 13.42
CA ILE A 48 -13.58 1.62 13.76
C ILE A 48 -12.81 0.31 13.71
N LEU A 49 -11.77 0.25 12.90
CA LEU A 49 -10.80 -0.83 12.89
C LEU A 49 -9.71 -0.58 13.95
N HIS A 50 -9.49 -1.57 14.81
CA HIS A 50 -8.41 -1.57 15.80
C HIS A 50 -7.35 -2.58 15.38
N PHE A 51 -6.10 -2.15 15.24
CA PHE A 51 -4.99 -3.06 14.95
C PHE A 51 -3.70 -2.58 15.61
N VAL A 52 -2.69 -3.45 15.58
CA VAL A 52 -1.36 -3.19 16.11
C VAL A 52 -0.36 -3.40 14.97
N ASP A 53 0.54 -2.47 14.76
CA ASP A 53 1.58 -2.58 13.74
C ASP A 53 2.71 -3.56 14.15
N VAL A 54 3.67 -3.75 13.27
CA VAL A 54 4.83 -4.63 13.51
C VAL A 54 5.73 -4.16 14.66
N TYR A 55 5.63 -2.88 15.04
CA TYR A 55 6.36 -2.27 16.16
C TYR A 55 5.57 -2.27 17.47
N GLN A 56 4.39 -2.91 17.49
CA GLN A 56 3.47 -2.98 18.61
C GLN A 56 2.77 -1.65 18.95
N ASN A 57 2.69 -0.70 18.01
CA ASN A 57 1.91 0.53 18.19
C ASN A 57 0.43 0.24 17.91
N PRO A 58 -0.51 0.65 18.79
CA PRO A 58 -1.93 0.50 18.54
C PRO A 58 -2.45 1.61 17.61
N TYR A 59 -3.30 1.21 16.67
CA TYR A 59 -3.99 2.11 15.76
C TYR A 59 -5.50 1.95 15.83
N GLN A 60 -6.21 3.05 15.59
CA GLN A 60 -7.65 3.11 15.41
C GLN A 60 -7.91 3.89 14.13
N VAL A 61 -8.56 3.25 13.16
CA VAL A 61 -8.83 3.84 11.86
C VAL A 61 -10.32 3.68 11.55
N GLU A 62 -10.96 4.76 11.14
CA GLU A 62 -12.32 4.72 10.64
C GLU A 62 -12.35 4.00 9.28
N ILE A 63 -13.24 3.01 9.15
CA ILE A 63 -13.39 2.29 7.89
C ILE A 63 -14.19 3.15 6.94
N ASN A 64 -13.60 3.46 5.79
CA ASN A 64 -14.32 4.18 4.73
C ASN A 64 -15.43 3.29 4.15
N PRO A 65 -16.71 3.68 4.27
CA PRO A 65 -17.83 2.88 3.79
C PRO A 65 -17.89 2.75 2.26
N ASP A 66 -17.21 3.66 1.53
CA ASP A 66 -17.16 3.64 0.07
C ASP A 66 -16.13 2.62 -0.48
N VAL A 67 -15.32 2.02 0.39
CA VAL A 67 -14.37 0.97 0.03
C VAL A 67 -15.01 -0.39 0.23
N GLU A 68 -15.12 -1.17 -0.86
CA GLU A 68 -15.68 -2.51 -0.80
C GLU A 68 -14.83 -3.43 0.09
N LYS A 69 -15.48 -4.07 1.07
CA LYS A 69 -14.83 -5.04 1.96
C LYS A 69 -14.61 -6.38 1.23
N HIS A 70 -13.48 -7.01 1.51
CA HIS A 70 -13.25 -8.37 1.04
C HIS A 70 -14.18 -9.37 1.76
N ASN A 71 -14.45 -10.50 1.10
CA ASN A 71 -15.27 -11.58 1.63
C ASN A 71 -14.44 -12.80 2.09
N TYR A 72 -13.16 -12.61 2.41
CA TYR A 72 -12.32 -13.69 2.91
C TYR A 72 -12.77 -14.13 4.30
N LYS A 73 -12.78 -15.45 4.53
CA LYS A 73 -13.17 -16.06 5.81
C LYS A 73 -11.92 -16.24 6.67
N ALA A 74 -11.96 -15.73 7.89
CA ALA A 74 -10.82 -15.79 8.81
C ALA A 74 -10.36 -17.22 9.08
N GLU A 75 -11.31 -18.16 9.18
CA GLU A 75 -11.04 -19.58 9.40
C GLU A 75 -10.34 -20.31 8.24
N CYS A 76 -10.33 -19.69 7.04
CA CYS A 76 -9.66 -20.23 5.86
C CYS A 76 -8.18 -19.84 5.78
N PHE A 77 -7.71 -18.91 6.62
CA PHE A 77 -6.29 -18.58 6.72
C PHE A 77 -5.56 -19.61 7.60
N ILE A 78 -4.64 -20.34 7.00
CA ILE A 78 -3.90 -21.44 7.63
C ILE A 78 -2.41 -21.08 7.68
N HIS A 79 -1.86 -21.02 8.91
CA HIS A 79 -0.43 -20.84 9.11
C HIS A 79 0.29 -22.19 9.07
N SER A 80 1.34 -22.28 8.25
CA SER A 80 2.24 -23.42 8.18
C SER A 80 3.70 -22.93 8.26
N GLY A 81 4.24 -22.85 9.48
CA GLY A 81 5.52 -22.17 9.74
C GLY A 81 5.41 -20.68 9.39
N ASP A 82 6.31 -20.22 8.52
CA ASP A 82 6.34 -18.82 8.05
C ASP A 82 5.43 -18.56 6.83
N LEU A 83 4.71 -19.58 6.36
CA LEU A 83 3.80 -19.47 5.23
C LEU A 83 2.37 -19.28 5.69
N LEU A 84 1.63 -18.47 4.94
CA LEU A 84 0.19 -18.29 5.09
C LEU A 84 -0.48 -18.82 3.82
N ALA A 85 -1.40 -19.78 4.00
CA ALA A 85 -2.26 -20.33 2.96
C ALA A 85 -3.71 -19.88 3.16
N TYR A 86 -4.52 -19.95 2.11
CA TYR A 86 -5.96 -19.71 2.19
C TYR A 86 -6.68 -20.93 1.58
N GLU A 87 -7.29 -21.75 2.42
CA GLU A 87 -7.85 -23.04 2.01
C GLU A 87 -9.27 -23.25 2.56
N GLY A 88 -10.04 -24.05 1.86
CA GLY A 88 -11.39 -24.42 2.28
C GLY A 88 -12.50 -23.45 1.90
N ASP A 89 -12.21 -22.45 1.09
CA ASP A 89 -13.21 -21.56 0.50
C ASP A 89 -13.46 -21.94 -0.98
N GLU A 90 -14.73 -22.05 -1.37
CA GLU A 90 -15.10 -22.42 -2.75
C GLU A 90 -14.95 -21.23 -3.73
N ASN A 91 -14.89 -19.99 -3.21
CA ASN A 91 -14.86 -18.79 -4.03
C ASN A 91 -13.44 -18.28 -4.30
N TYR A 92 -12.46 -18.68 -3.48
CA TYR A 92 -11.11 -18.16 -3.52
C TYR A 92 -10.08 -19.27 -3.47
N THR A 93 -8.98 -19.03 -4.20
CA THR A 93 -7.75 -19.82 -4.12
C THR A 93 -6.60 -18.90 -3.77
N TYR A 94 -5.48 -19.46 -3.35
CA TYR A 94 -4.27 -18.68 -3.11
C TYR A 94 -3.14 -19.12 -4.04
N ARG A 95 -2.18 -18.25 -4.20
CA ARG A 95 -0.90 -18.52 -4.87
C ARG A 95 0.23 -18.07 -3.93
N LEU A 96 1.31 -18.82 -3.89
CA LEU A 96 2.51 -18.44 -3.16
C LEU A 96 3.45 -17.66 -4.08
N GLY A 97 4.00 -16.58 -3.55
CA GLY A 97 4.98 -15.78 -4.24
C GLY A 97 6.05 -15.24 -3.29
N VAL A 98 7.05 -14.61 -3.87
CA VAL A 98 8.11 -13.91 -3.13
C VAL A 98 8.27 -12.52 -3.71
N ASP A 99 8.70 -11.56 -2.88
CA ASP A 99 9.33 -10.34 -3.34
C ASP A 99 10.83 -10.40 -3.07
N VAL A 100 11.62 -9.89 -4.00
CA VAL A 100 13.08 -9.96 -3.94
C VAL A 100 13.74 -8.71 -4.50
N SER A 101 14.91 -8.40 -3.92
CA SER A 101 15.81 -7.34 -4.36
C SER A 101 17.26 -7.82 -4.27
N GLU A 102 18.22 -6.93 -4.48
CA GLU A 102 19.64 -7.19 -4.24
C GLU A 102 19.95 -7.66 -2.80
N HIS A 103 19.06 -7.33 -1.82
CA HIS A 103 19.25 -7.70 -0.42
C HIS A 103 19.16 -9.22 -0.16
N GLN A 104 18.44 -9.96 -1.00
CA GLN A 104 18.37 -11.42 -0.92
C GLN A 104 19.58 -12.10 -1.56
N GLY A 105 20.38 -11.37 -2.33
CA GLY A 105 21.56 -11.92 -3.02
C GLY A 105 21.21 -13.02 -4.03
N TYR A 106 21.86 -14.18 -3.91
CA TYR A 106 21.55 -15.30 -4.80
C TYR A 106 20.27 -15.99 -4.38
N VAL A 107 19.34 -16.12 -5.34
CA VAL A 107 18.06 -16.84 -5.19
C VAL A 107 18.10 -18.10 -6.06
N ASP A 108 17.79 -19.26 -5.48
CA ASP A 108 17.57 -20.50 -6.23
C ASP A 108 16.12 -20.56 -6.73
N TRP A 109 15.88 -20.01 -7.90
CA TRP A 109 14.56 -19.88 -8.50
C TRP A 109 13.92 -21.22 -8.83
N GLN A 110 14.75 -22.23 -9.22
CA GLN A 110 14.22 -23.56 -9.46
C GLN A 110 13.74 -24.21 -8.16
N GLN A 111 14.47 -24.02 -7.06
CA GLN A 111 14.07 -24.53 -5.76
C GLN A 111 12.76 -23.86 -5.27
N LEU A 112 12.58 -22.55 -5.51
CA LEU A 112 11.32 -21.89 -5.20
C LEU A 112 10.16 -22.53 -5.99
N LYS A 113 10.34 -22.71 -7.29
CA LYS A 113 9.31 -23.34 -8.15
C LYS A 113 8.98 -24.76 -7.68
N ASP A 114 9.98 -25.56 -7.38
CA ASP A 114 9.83 -26.95 -6.90
C ASP A 114 9.11 -27.02 -5.53
N ASN A 115 9.18 -25.94 -4.73
CA ASN A 115 8.47 -25.79 -3.45
C ASN A 115 7.09 -25.11 -3.57
N GLY A 116 6.57 -24.95 -4.79
CA GLY A 116 5.20 -24.47 -5.02
C GLY A 116 5.03 -22.97 -5.06
N PHE A 117 6.13 -22.22 -5.22
CA PHE A 117 6.01 -20.77 -5.49
C PHE A 117 5.68 -20.56 -6.97
N ASP A 118 4.71 -19.71 -7.22
CA ASP A 118 4.13 -19.49 -8.55
C ASP A 118 4.53 -18.15 -9.16
N PHE A 119 4.91 -17.17 -8.33
CA PHE A 119 5.21 -15.83 -8.81
C PHE A 119 6.29 -15.13 -8.00
N ALA A 120 6.82 -14.05 -8.56
CA ALA A 120 7.74 -13.15 -7.89
C ALA A 120 7.46 -11.69 -8.26
N PHE A 121 7.55 -10.80 -7.26
CA PHE A 121 7.78 -9.38 -7.50
C PHE A 121 9.27 -9.08 -7.32
N ILE A 122 9.89 -8.50 -8.33
CA ILE A 122 11.33 -8.27 -8.38
C ILE A 122 11.57 -6.76 -8.37
N ARG A 123 12.38 -6.27 -7.41
CA ARG A 123 12.72 -4.84 -7.40
C ARG A 123 13.46 -4.48 -8.68
N LEU A 124 12.84 -3.59 -9.46
CA LEU A 124 13.48 -3.07 -10.66
C LEU A 124 14.57 -2.08 -10.28
N GLY A 125 14.25 -1.18 -9.38
CA GLY A 125 15.14 -0.13 -8.96
C GLY A 125 14.59 0.64 -7.77
N TYR A 126 15.24 1.72 -7.43
CA TYR A 126 14.87 2.55 -6.32
C TYR A 126 15.35 3.99 -6.48
N ARG A 127 14.66 4.92 -5.86
CA ARG A 127 15.19 6.24 -5.54
C ARG A 127 15.77 6.21 -4.13
N GLY A 128 17.00 6.66 -3.96
CA GLY A 128 17.63 6.74 -2.65
C GLY A 128 16.88 7.71 -1.73
N TYR A 129 16.69 7.33 -0.48
CA TYR A 129 15.98 8.14 0.52
C TYR A 129 16.78 9.34 1.04
N GLY A 130 18.09 9.39 0.80
CA GLY A 130 18.91 10.55 1.12
C GLY A 130 18.55 11.78 0.29
N GLN A 131 18.98 12.96 0.71
CA GLN A 131 18.62 14.25 0.11
C GLN A 131 18.90 14.35 -1.40
N GLU A 132 19.89 13.63 -1.91
CA GLU A 132 20.22 13.63 -3.34
C GLU A 132 19.18 12.90 -4.20
N GLY A 133 18.44 11.91 -3.66
CA GLY A 133 17.38 11.20 -4.34
C GLY A 133 17.77 10.57 -5.68
N ASN A 134 18.99 10.02 -5.79
CA ASN A 134 19.45 9.41 -7.03
C ASN A 134 18.67 8.13 -7.34
N ILE A 135 18.19 8.00 -8.58
CA ILE A 135 17.56 6.77 -9.07
C ILE A 135 18.65 5.76 -9.46
N ARG A 136 18.43 4.49 -9.12
CA ARG A 136 19.34 3.39 -9.43
C ARG A 136 18.58 2.13 -9.80
N LEU A 137 19.13 1.39 -10.76
CA LEU A 137 18.71 0.03 -11.04
C LEU A 137 19.16 -0.89 -9.89
N ASP A 138 18.31 -1.82 -9.47
CA ASP A 138 18.70 -2.87 -8.55
C ASP A 138 19.77 -3.77 -9.20
N GLN A 139 20.86 -4.06 -8.49
CA GLN A 139 22.01 -4.76 -9.05
C GLN A 139 21.69 -6.19 -9.48
N GLU A 140 20.68 -6.80 -8.86
CA GLU A 140 20.24 -8.16 -9.14
C GLU A 140 19.02 -8.23 -10.08
N PHE A 141 18.43 -7.09 -10.46
CA PHE A 141 17.21 -7.03 -11.25
C PHE A 141 17.26 -7.93 -12.49
N ARG A 142 18.25 -7.72 -13.35
CA ARG A 142 18.33 -8.43 -14.64
C ARG A 142 18.50 -9.94 -14.45
N ARG A 143 19.33 -10.33 -13.46
CA ARG A 143 19.56 -11.73 -13.13
C ARG A 143 18.31 -12.38 -12.55
N ASN A 144 17.64 -11.72 -11.63
CA ASN A 144 16.44 -12.21 -11.01
C ASN A 144 15.30 -12.37 -12.03
N MET A 145 15.09 -11.37 -12.90
CA MET A 145 14.10 -11.43 -13.98
C MET A 145 14.33 -12.64 -14.90
N GLN A 146 15.57 -12.79 -15.38
CA GLN A 146 15.89 -13.90 -16.27
C GLN A 146 15.66 -15.24 -15.59
N ASN A 147 16.22 -15.44 -14.40
CA ASN A 147 16.19 -16.74 -13.73
C ASN A 147 14.78 -17.12 -13.23
N ALA A 148 13.99 -16.14 -12.76
CA ALA A 148 12.59 -16.38 -12.36
C ALA A 148 11.74 -16.84 -13.55
N GLN A 149 11.87 -16.14 -14.69
CA GLN A 149 11.17 -16.51 -15.93
C GLN A 149 11.63 -17.88 -16.48
N GLU A 150 12.95 -18.17 -16.46
CA GLU A 150 13.47 -19.47 -16.86
C GLU A 150 12.96 -20.62 -15.97
N ALA A 151 12.78 -20.36 -14.68
CA ALA A 151 12.17 -21.32 -13.74
C ALA A 151 10.64 -21.44 -13.90
N GLY A 152 10.00 -20.60 -14.73
CA GLY A 152 8.58 -20.66 -15.00
C GLY A 152 7.71 -20.03 -13.91
N LEU A 153 8.22 -19.02 -13.20
CA LEU A 153 7.42 -18.16 -12.33
C LEU A 153 6.81 -17.01 -13.13
N ASP A 154 5.59 -16.63 -12.76
CA ASP A 154 5.03 -15.35 -13.20
C ASP A 154 5.77 -14.22 -12.54
N VAL A 155 6.12 -13.16 -13.27
CA VAL A 155 6.90 -12.06 -12.73
C VAL A 155 6.15 -10.73 -12.84
N GLY A 156 6.25 -9.96 -11.77
CA GLY A 156 5.99 -8.54 -11.73
C GLY A 156 7.22 -7.80 -11.21
N VAL A 157 7.16 -6.50 -11.22
CA VAL A 157 8.25 -5.68 -10.70
C VAL A 157 7.71 -4.66 -9.70
N TYR A 158 8.58 -4.21 -8.79
CA TYR A 158 8.29 -3.06 -7.95
C TYR A 158 9.42 -2.04 -8.01
N PHE A 159 9.08 -0.81 -7.76
CA PHE A 159 10.01 0.30 -7.68
C PHE A 159 9.90 0.95 -6.29
N PHE A 160 10.99 0.90 -5.51
CA PHE A 160 11.05 1.57 -4.22
C PHE A 160 11.14 3.08 -4.44
N ALA A 161 10.04 3.77 -4.12
CA ALA A 161 9.79 5.14 -4.49
C ALA A 161 10.05 6.11 -3.34
N GLN A 162 10.73 7.20 -3.63
CA GLN A 162 11.02 8.27 -2.68
C GLN A 162 10.85 9.66 -3.32
N ALA A 163 9.94 9.77 -4.31
CA ALA A 163 9.59 11.03 -4.93
C ALA A 163 8.98 12.01 -3.92
N VAL A 164 9.41 13.26 -3.96
CA VAL A 164 8.88 14.33 -3.09
C VAL A 164 7.88 15.22 -3.81
N ASN A 165 7.68 15.02 -5.11
CA ASN A 165 6.73 15.72 -5.97
C ASN A 165 6.44 14.91 -7.22
N GLU A 166 5.47 15.36 -8.02
CA GLU A 166 4.99 14.72 -9.24
C GLU A 166 6.05 14.62 -10.34
N GLU A 167 6.96 15.62 -10.46
CA GLU A 167 8.03 15.59 -11.45
C GLU A 167 8.96 14.42 -11.18
N GLU A 168 9.33 14.20 -9.94
CA GLU A 168 10.15 13.06 -9.53
C GLU A 168 9.42 11.71 -9.66
N ALA A 169 8.11 11.68 -9.39
CA ALA A 169 7.31 10.47 -9.61
C ALA A 169 7.25 10.09 -11.10
N LEU A 170 7.18 11.07 -11.97
CA LEU A 170 7.26 10.85 -13.42
C LEU A 170 8.66 10.35 -13.86
N GLU A 171 9.74 10.90 -13.29
CA GLU A 171 11.10 10.39 -13.53
C GLU A 171 11.25 8.93 -13.09
N GLU A 172 10.62 8.53 -11.97
CA GLU A 172 10.60 7.14 -11.49
C GLU A 172 9.86 6.23 -12.48
N ALA A 173 8.70 6.68 -13.00
CA ALA A 173 7.94 5.94 -14.00
C ALA A 173 8.72 5.78 -15.32
N ASP A 174 9.32 6.85 -15.82
CA ASP A 174 10.14 6.82 -17.03
C ASP A 174 11.31 5.84 -16.88
N PHE A 175 11.99 5.87 -15.73
CA PHE A 175 13.08 4.94 -15.43
C PHE A 175 12.60 3.48 -15.44
N VAL A 176 11.42 3.21 -14.89
CA VAL A 176 10.83 1.86 -14.89
C VAL A 176 10.52 1.43 -16.31
N LEU A 177 9.88 2.26 -17.11
CA LEU A 177 9.54 1.96 -18.51
C LEU A 177 10.77 1.69 -19.37
N GLU A 178 11.81 2.51 -19.25
CA GLU A 178 13.08 2.31 -19.96
C GLU A 178 13.74 0.96 -19.62
N ASN A 179 13.70 0.56 -18.35
CA ASN A 179 14.34 -0.69 -17.91
C ASN A 179 13.48 -1.93 -18.11
N LEU A 180 12.20 -1.77 -18.41
CA LEU A 180 11.29 -2.85 -18.80
C LEU A 180 11.30 -3.14 -20.30
N GLU A 181 11.96 -2.33 -21.12
CA GLU A 181 12.01 -2.57 -22.55
C GLU A 181 12.52 -3.98 -22.88
N GLY A 182 11.71 -4.74 -23.60
CA GLY A 182 12.02 -6.13 -24.00
C GLY A 182 11.63 -7.20 -22.97
N TYR A 183 11.12 -6.83 -21.81
CA TYR A 183 10.53 -7.80 -20.87
C TYR A 183 9.02 -7.95 -21.09
N THR A 184 8.50 -9.11 -20.71
CA THR A 184 7.05 -9.35 -20.64
C THR A 184 6.71 -9.71 -19.19
N LEU A 185 5.80 -8.96 -18.60
CA LEU A 185 5.32 -9.19 -17.25
C LEU A 185 3.98 -9.95 -17.27
N GLN A 186 3.79 -10.88 -16.33
CA GLN A 186 2.52 -11.55 -16.06
C GLN A 186 1.77 -10.92 -14.89
N LEU A 187 2.48 -10.15 -14.07
CA LEU A 187 1.99 -9.39 -12.92
C LEU A 187 2.25 -7.90 -13.13
N PRO A 188 1.59 -7.02 -12.40
CA PRO A 188 1.72 -5.57 -12.61
C PRO A 188 3.10 -5.02 -12.21
N VAL A 189 3.31 -3.77 -12.58
CA VAL A 189 4.29 -2.88 -11.96
C VAL A 189 3.69 -2.33 -10.67
N VAL A 190 4.45 -2.37 -9.60
CA VAL A 190 4.04 -1.87 -8.27
C VAL A 190 4.84 -0.60 -7.94
N TYR A 191 4.14 0.46 -7.60
CA TYR A 191 4.71 1.65 -6.98
C TYR A 191 4.79 1.41 -5.47
N ASP A 192 5.98 1.53 -4.88
CA ASP A 192 6.26 1.15 -3.50
C ASP A 192 6.84 2.33 -2.70
N PRO A 193 5.98 3.31 -2.32
CA PRO A 193 6.40 4.44 -1.49
C PRO A 193 6.44 4.02 -0.02
N GLU A 194 7.61 4.14 0.61
CA GLU A 194 7.80 3.77 2.01
C GLU A 194 8.35 4.93 2.85
N SER A 195 7.91 5.00 4.10
CA SER A 195 8.52 5.86 5.11
C SER A 195 9.78 5.21 5.67
N ILE A 196 10.85 5.98 5.83
CA ILE A 196 12.09 5.52 6.44
C ILE A 196 12.02 5.85 7.93
N LEU A 197 11.97 4.84 8.79
CA LEU A 197 11.75 5.04 10.23
C LEU A 197 13.03 5.17 11.05
N ASP A 198 14.15 4.64 10.53
CA ASP A 198 15.40 4.53 11.28
C ASP A 198 16.45 5.59 10.90
N ASP A 199 16.15 6.47 9.94
CA ASP A 199 17.05 7.51 9.44
C ASP A 199 16.27 8.72 8.93
N GLU A 200 16.94 9.86 8.71
CA GLU A 200 16.34 11.04 8.08
C GLU A 200 16.16 10.79 6.58
N ALA A 201 14.93 10.92 6.11
CA ALA A 201 14.57 10.74 4.72
C ALA A 201 14.16 12.06 4.05
N ARG A 202 14.36 12.13 2.74
CA ARG A 202 13.90 13.25 1.92
C ARG A 202 12.39 13.38 1.90
N THR A 203 11.68 12.31 2.20
CA THR A 203 10.21 12.23 2.22
C THR A 203 9.58 12.52 3.58
N ASP A 204 10.34 12.79 4.64
CA ASP A 204 9.83 13.02 6.01
C ASP A 204 8.80 14.16 6.12
N ASN A 205 8.88 15.14 5.22
CA ASN A 205 7.96 16.27 5.21
C ASN A 205 6.97 16.23 4.03
N VAL A 206 6.90 15.13 3.31
CA VAL A 206 5.92 14.94 2.23
C VAL A 206 4.57 14.63 2.86
N THR A 207 3.54 15.37 2.45
CA THR A 207 2.18 15.15 2.95
C THR A 207 1.54 13.91 2.34
N GLY A 208 0.53 13.34 3.02
CA GLY A 208 -0.24 12.23 2.46
C GLY A 208 -0.92 12.56 1.13
N GLU A 209 -1.35 13.82 0.96
CA GLU A 209 -1.90 14.32 -0.30
C GLU A 209 -0.85 14.25 -1.42
N GLN A 210 0.37 14.73 -1.17
CA GLN A 210 1.45 14.66 -2.16
C GLN A 210 1.87 13.21 -2.47
N PHE A 211 1.86 12.31 -1.49
CA PHE A 211 2.07 10.88 -1.76
C PHE A 211 1.00 10.30 -2.69
N THR A 212 -0.26 10.72 -2.52
CA THR A 212 -1.35 10.30 -3.41
C THR A 212 -1.14 10.84 -4.81
N GLU A 213 -0.83 12.12 -4.98
CA GLU A 213 -0.55 12.75 -6.28
C GLU A 213 0.64 12.08 -6.99
N ASN A 214 1.74 11.82 -6.26
CA ASN A 214 2.89 11.10 -6.80
C ASN A 214 2.49 9.69 -7.30
N THR A 215 1.67 8.98 -6.52
CA THR A 215 1.18 7.64 -6.89
C THR A 215 0.31 7.68 -8.14
N GLU A 216 -0.59 8.64 -8.23
CA GLU A 216 -1.45 8.82 -9.41
C GLU A 216 -0.64 9.12 -10.67
N VAL A 217 0.37 9.99 -10.58
CA VAL A 217 1.25 10.33 -11.71
C VAL A 217 2.03 9.10 -12.17
N PHE A 218 2.69 8.40 -11.24
CA PHE A 218 3.45 7.20 -11.59
C PHE A 218 2.55 6.13 -12.22
N CYS A 219 1.45 5.78 -11.57
CA CYS A 219 0.56 4.73 -12.04
C CYS A 219 -0.08 5.07 -13.40
N SER A 220 -0.43 6.35 -13.62
CA SER A 220 -0.97 6.80 -14.91
C SER A 220 0.07 6.69 -16.02
N ALA A 221 1.31 7.12 -15.77
CA ALA A 221 2.39 7.01 -16.75
C ALA A 221 2.68 5.55 -17.15
N ILE A 222 2.67 4.63 -16.17
CA ILE A 222 2.83 3.19 -16.44
C ILE A 222 1.64 2.61 -17.21
N ALA A 223 0.41 3.05 -16.91
CA ALA A 223 -0.79 2.53 -17.56
C ALA A 223 -0.96 3.01 -19.01
N ASP A 224 -0.41 4.17 -19.34
CA ASP A 224 -0.51 4.77 -20.68
C ASP A 224 0.54 4.21 -21.67
N ALA A 225 1.52 3.45 -21.21
CA ALA A 225 2.62 2.89 -22.01
C ALA A 225 2.40 1.44 -22.42
#